data_9bc1876e01ba0d06d7a09ce0edcf61db
#
_entry.id   9bc1876e01ba0d06d7a09ce0edcf61db
#
_cell.length_a   1.000
_cell.length_b   1.000
_cell.length_c   1.000
_cell.angle_alpha   90.00
_cell.angle_beta   90.00
_cell.angle_gamma   90.00
#
_symmetry.space_group_name_H-M   'P 1'
#
loop_
_entity.id
_entity.type
_entity.pdbx_description
1 polymer ?
#
loop_
_entity_poly.entity_id
_entity_poly.type
_entity_poly.pdbx_seq_one_letter_code
_entity_poly.pdbx_strand_id
1 'polypeptide(L)'
;MTSCSGIIGYSVLLWNDNEHKLSDGTVVPVYLKSNISKVYVIGLPDSKEKIELPLWQLSSPEKKSKAIKRSEKYAEYHNMYAKSAIDGLPIRADKVNTSKQVYRLRKNETVKTLYKGKGVAPQNGGVPLEGEWLHVLTSNGTEGWCFSYNLRLYEMKAEVVAEQNSVVAENVEEEVDTLIEEVLGTTWYPEFYGSMISKKQIDLEYFNSTYKFNTGYSNGTISIVLPEYELSFPFNGTTKTDDREYEFNDAPLQLTVRSKKSIVVKYTDERGMPRSFNFTSLGDRSIEQIIKDEEERRDNEYKAISVSGPDFKSGNYGMISFNDGKQFSWSGFNKLVPSVIPSGAKGFGDIEIKYFIPAELKASWDGVLTFEFEGTEKEVNFLYKKEDNGIRLTVGNITHRYEASSGRNISSVTLPSNSVVMFFQK
;
A
#
# COMPACT_ATOMS: atom_id res chain seq x y z
N MET A 1 -8.36 -22.42 28.92
CA MET A 1 -8.85 -23.59 28.15
C MET A 1 -8.18 -23.55 26.81
N THR A 2 -7.10 -24.31 26.64
CA THR A 2 -6.39 -24.47 25.36
C THR A 2 -7.20 -25.41 24.47
N SER A 3 -7.98 -24.86 23.55
CA SER A 3 -8.62 -25.65 22.51
C SER A 3 -7.50 -26.21 21.62
N CYS A 4 -7.22 -27.53 21.75
CA CYS A 4 -6.48 -28.27 20.75
C CYS A 4 -7.32 -28.32 19.47
N SER A 5 -7.23 -27.29 18.60
CA SER A 5 -7.77 -27.40 17.26
C SER A 5 -6.91 -28.43 16.50
N GLY A 6 -7.51 -29.59 16.18
CA GLY A 6 -6.88 -30.63 15.41
C GLY A 6 -6.53 -30.12 14.00
N ILE A 7 -5.63 -30.83 13.31
CA ILE A 7 -5.29 -30.54 11.91
C ILE A 7 -6.54 -30.75 11.07
N ILE A 8 -6.98 -29.71 10.35
CA ILE A 8 -8.12 -29.77 9.42
C ILE A 8 -7.76 -30.33 8.05
N GLY A 9 -6.47 -30.37 7.72
CA GLY A 9 -5.93 -30.92 6.47
C GLY A 9 -4.48 -30.52 6.26
N TYR A 10 -3.96 -30.83 5.07
CA TYR A 10 -2.62 -30.47 4.62
C TYR A 10 -2.74 -29.67 3.33
N SER A 11 -1.94 -28.64 3.19
CA SER A 11 -1.87 -27.78 2.01
C SER A 11 -0.46 -27.79 1.42
N VAL A 12 -0.37 -27.53 0.14
CA VAL A 12 0.91 -27.28 -0.55
C VAL A 12 1.12 -25.77 -0.60
N LEU A 13 2.28 -25.31 -0.21
CA LEU A 13 2.69 -23.92 -0.41
C LEU A 13 2.88 -23.68 -1.92
N LEU A 14 2.22 -22.66 -2.46
CA LEU A 14 2.23 -22.35 -3.91
C LEU A 14 3.17 -21.20 -4.26
N TRP A 15 3.51 -20.39 -3.28
CA TRP A 15 4.38 -19.23 -3.42
C TRP A 15 5.32 -19.19 -2.21
N ASN A 16 6.63 -19.01 -2.45
CA ASN A 16 7.65 -19.01 -1.40
C ASN A 16 7.30 -18.02 -0.28
N ASP A 17 7.46 -18.44 0.95
CA ASP A 17 7.43 -17.58 2.12
C ASP A 17 8.84 -17.42 2.68
N ASN A 18 9.49 -16.34 2.30
CA ASN A 18 10.87 -16.06 2.68
C ASN A 18 10.99 -15.65 4.17
N GLU A 19 9.92 -15.09 4.76
CA GLU A 19 9.90 -14.72 6.18
C GLU A 19 10.11 -15.94 7.08
N HIS A 20 9.45 -17.06 6.75
CA HIS A 20 9.56 -18.30 7.50
C HIS A 20 10.42 -19.37 6.78
N LYS A 21 11.17 -18.96 5.76
CA LYS A 21 12.07 -19.83 4.97
C LYS A 21 11.37 -21.06 4.37
N LEU A 22 10.13 -20.88 3.95
CA LEU A 22 9.33 -21.94 3.32
C LEU A 22 9.39 -21.84 1.80
N SER A 23 9.86 -22.90 1.17
CA SER A 23 9.84 -23.03 -0.30
C SER A 23 8.48 -23.50 -0.78
N ASP A 24 8.09 -23.05 -1.97
CA ASP A 24 6.91 -23.58 -2.66
C ASP A 24 7.07 -25.11 -2.87
N GLY A 25 5.93 -25.80 -2.96
CA GLY A 25 5.90 -27.24 -2.95
C GLY A 25 5.95 -27.88 -1.54
N THR A 26 6.30 -27.12 -0.49
CA THR A 26 6.28 -27.63 0.89
C THR A 26 4.87 -28.00 1.30
N VAL A 27 4.71 -29.20 1.89
CA VAL A 27 3.42 -29.69 2.42
C VAL A 27 3.33 -29.38 3.90
N VAL A 28 2.40 -28.51 4.28
CA VAL A 28 2.22 -28.04 5.66
C VAL A 28 0.88 -28.45 6.25
N PRO A 29 0.81 -28.74 7.57
CA PRO A 29 -0.45 -29.00 8.26
C PRO A 29 -1.23 -27.68 8.44
N VAL A 30 -2.53 -27.72 8.20
CA VAL A 30 -3.45 -26.58 8.39
C VAL A 30 -4.32 -26.85 9.60
N TYR A 31 -4.38 -25.90 10.51
CA TYR A 31 -5.14 -25.97 11.75
C TYR A 31 -6.45 -25.17 11.72
N LEU A 32 -6.44 -24.05 10.99
CA LEU A 32 -7.59 -23.17 10.89
C LEU A 32 -7.65 -22.52 9.50
N LYS A 33 -8.87 -22.28 9.02
CA LYS A 33 -9.16 -21.41 7.87
C LYS A 33 -10.00 -20.24 8.35
N SER A 34 -9.49 -19.03 8.24
CA SER A 34 -10.26 -17.81 8.46
C SER A 34 -10.75 -17.25 7.12
N ASN A 35 -12.07 -17.23 6.91
CA ASN A 35 -12.66 -16.59 5.73
C ASN A 35 -12.79 -15.07 5.92
N ILE A 36 -12.75 -14.59 7.15
CA ILE A 36 -12.80 -13.16 7.51
C ILE A 36 -11.43 -12.54 7.22
N SER A 37 -10.37 -13.04 7.87
CA SER A 37 -9.00 -12.55 7.69
C SER A 37 -8.35 -13.05 6.40
N LYS A 38 -9.00 -13.96 5.65
CA LYS A 38 -8.47 -14.55 4.41
C LYS A 38 -7.12 -15.27 4.57
N VAL A 39 -6.93 -15.95 5.72
CA VAL A 39 -5.70 -16.66 6.05
C VAL A 39 -5.95 -18.12 6.43
N TYR A 40 -4.91 -18.93 6.27
CA TYR A 40 -4.76 -20.23 6.93
C TYR A 40 -3.79 -20.10 8.10
N VAL A 41 -4.10 -20.76 9.23
CA VAL A 41 -3.15 -21.01 10.31
C VAL A 41 -2.48 -22.36 10.01
N ILE A 42 -1.20 -22.35 9.75
CA ILE A 42 -0.39 -23.52 9.41
C ILE A 42 0.65 -23.82 10.50
N GLY A 43 1.15 -25.05 10.55
CA GLY A 43 2.32 -25.39 11.34
C GLY A 43 3.58 -25.38 10.49
N LEU A 44 4.65 -24.82 11.05
CA LEU A 44 5.96 -24.87 10.40
C LEU A 44 6.52 -26.30 10.40
N PRO A 45 7.21 -26.75 9.34
CA PRO A 45 7.98 -27.98 9.36
C PRO A 45 9.00 -27.92 10.49
N ASP A 46 9.17 -29.06 11.18
CA ASP A 46 10.17 -29.24 12.24
C ASP A 46 10.08 -28.28 13.46
N SER A 47 8.95 -27.54 13.58
CA SER A 47 8.66 -26.63 14.68
C SER A 47 7.27 -26.90 15.28
N LYS A 48 7.04 -26.44 16.52
CA LYS A 48 5.70 -26.39 17.12
C LYS A 48 5.00 -25.05 16.87
N GLU A 49 5.66 -24.16 16.17
CA GLU A 49 5.16 -22.83 15.85
C GLU A 49 4.06 -22.89 14.79
N LYS A 50 3.11 -21.98 14.93
CA LYS A 50 2.01 -21.80 13.99
C LYS A 50 2.05 -20.37 13.48
N ILE A 51 1.92 -20.23 12.17
CA ILE A 51 1.91 -18.94 11.50
C ILE A 51 0.64 -18.77 10.66
N GLU A 52 0.35 -17.54 10.28
CA GLU A 52 -0.76 -17.20 9.40
C GLU A 52 -0.23 -16.90 7.99
N LEU A 53 -0.76 -17.58 6.98
CA LEU A 53 -0.47 -17.28 5.58
C LEU A 53 -1.76 -17.00 4.80
N PRO A 54 -1.73 -16.09 3.80
CA PRO A 54 -2.86 -15.80 2.94
C PRO A 54 -3.46 -17.05 2.29
N LEU A 55 -4.79 -17.12 2.13
CA LEU A 55 -5.45 -18.29 1.52
C LEU A 55 -4.93 -18.61 0.13
N TRP A 56 -4.56 -17.60 -0.66
CA TRP A 56 -4.09 -17.76 -2.04
C TRP A 56 -2.69 -18.36 -2.15
N GLN A 57 -1.89 -18.21 -1.09
CA GLN A 57 -0.50 -18.69 -1.06
C GLN A 57 -0.42 -20.22 -0.85
N LEU A 58 -1.54 -20.84 -0.52
CA LEU A 58 -1.64 -22.26 -0.21
C LEU A 58 -2.73 -22.94 -1.06
N SER A 59 -2.51 -24.19 -1.43
CA SER A 59 -3.58 -25.02 -1.99
C SER A 59 -4.68 -25.25 -0.95
N SER A 60 -5.89 -25.60 -1.41
CA SER A 60 -6.96 -25.99 -0.47
C SER A 60 -6.53 -27.19 0.39
N PRO A 61 -6.82 -27.18 1.70
CA PRO A 61 -6.47 -28.28 2.59
C PRO A 61 -7.14 -29.60 2.20
N GLU A 62 -6.36 -30.68 2.20
CA GLU A 62 -6.82 -32.03 1.86
C GLU A 62 -6.10 -33.09 2.69
N LYS A 63 -6.36 -34.38 2.45
CA LYS A 63 -5.65 -35.47 3.12
C LYS A 63 -4.16 -35.40 2.76
N LYS A 64 -3.26 -35.69 3.73
CA LYS A 64 -1.81 -35.59 3.56
C LYS A 64 -1.30 -36.29 2.30
N SER A 65 -1.77 -37.49 2.00
CA SER A 65 -1.36 -38.24 0.80
C SER A 65 -1.77 -37.54 -0.50
N LYS A 66 -2.89 -36.81 -0.52
CA LYS A 66 -3.31 -36.02 -1.68
C LYS A 66 -2.49 -34.73 -1.82
N ALA A 67 -2.19 -34.06 -0.71
CA ALA A 67 -1.32 -32.90 -0.71
C ALA A 67 0.09 -33.23 -1.23
N ILE A 68 0.65 -34.38 -0.83
CA ILE A 68 1.94 -34.87 -1.37
C ILE A 68 1.85 -35.08 -2.89
N LYS A 69 0.81 -35.78 -3.39
CA LYS A 69 0.63 -35.95 -4.84
C LYS A 69 0.44 -34.64 -5.60
N ARG A 70 -0.17 -33.64 -4.94
CA ARG A 70 -0.30 -32.30 -5.51
C ARG A 70 1.04 -31.59 -5.57
N SER A 71 1.86 -31.68 -4.52
CA SER A 71 3.21 -31.15 -4.51
C SER A 71 4.07 -31.75 -5.64
N GLU A 72 3.98 -33.07 -5.89
CA GLU A 72 4.64 -33.73 -7.01
C GLU A 72 4.25 -33.14 -8.38
N LYS A 73 2.99 -32.70 -8.54
CA LYS A 73 2.51 -32.05 -9.77
C LYS A 73 3.24 -30.72 -10.03
N TYR A 74 3.65 -30.05 -8.97
CA TYR A 74 4.34 -28.75 -9.06
C TYR A 74 5.87 -28.90 -9.12
N ALA A 75 6.41 -30.10 -8.97
CA ALA A 75 7.85 -30.37 -8.81
C ALA A 75 8.72 -29.82 -9.95
N GLU A 76 8.23 -29.89 -11.21
CA GLU A 76 8.93 -29.36 -12.39
C GLU A 76 9.12 -27.83 -12.33
N TYR A 77 8.25 -27.13 -11.58
CA TYR A 77 8.23 -25.67 -11.49
C TYR A 77 8.44 -25.16 -10.04
N HIS A 78 9.04 -25.99 -9.18
CA HIS A 78 9.49 -25.52 -7.88
C HIS A 78 10.43 -24.31 -8.07
N ASN A 79 10.23 -23.27 -7.29
CA ASN A 79 10.98 -22.01 -7.36
C ASN A 79 10.95 -21.30 -8.72
N MET A 80 10.13 -21.75 -9.68
CA MET A 80 10.01 -21.11 -10.99
C MET A 80 8.99 -19.99 -10.98
N TYR A 81 9.44 -18.81 -11.31
CA TYR A 81 8.65 -17.59 -11.47
C TYR A 81 8.79 -17.07 -12.89
N ALA A 82 7.92 -16.18 -13.29
CA ALA A 82 8.00 -15.51 -14.58
C ALA A 82 7.64 -14.04 -14.47
N LYS A 83 8.26 -13.21 -15.31
CA LYS A 83 7.89 -11.80 -15.49
C LYS A 83 7.28 -11.57 -16.84
N SER A 84 6.25 -10.74 -16.90
CA SER A 84 5.69 -10.29 -18.18
C SER A 84 6.67 -9.39 -18.91
N ALA A 85 6.98 -9.70 -20.15
CA ALA A 85 7.83 -8.86 -21.01
C ALA A 85 7.09 -7.65 -21.57
N ILE A 86 5.75 -7.69 -21.58
CA ILE A 86 4.89 -6.66 -22.15
C ILE A 86 3.80 -6.22 -21.17
N ASP A 87 3.27 -5.03 -21.39
CA ASP A 87 2.07 -4.60 -20.68
C ASP A 87 0.81 -5.24 -21.27
N GLY A 88 -0.16 -5.56 -20.40
CA GLY A 88 -1.45 -6.13 -20.81
C GLY A 88 -1.43 -7.61 -21.19
N LEU A 89 -0.37 -8.38 -20.86
CA LEU A 89 -0.31 -9.82 -21.15
C LEU A 89 -1.46 -10.56 -20.43
N PRO A 90 -2.35 -11.27 -21.16
CA PRO A 90 -3.55 -11.85 -20.56
C PRO A 90 -3.26 -13.16 -19.82
N ILE A 91 -3.81 -13.27 -18.60
CA ILE A 91 -4.06 -14.56 -17.95
C ILE A 91 -5.49 -14.98 -18.31
N ARG A 92 -5.68 -16.23 -18.71
CA ARG A 92 -6.92 -16.78 -19.24
C ARG A 92 -7.47 -17.91 -18.40
N ALA A 93 -8.78 -18.11 -18.50
CA ALA A 93 -9.46 -19.20 -17.78
C ALA A 93 -9.07 -20.58 -18.34
N ASP A 94 -8.70 -20.68 -19.62
CA ASP A 94 -8.28 -21.95 -20.25
C ASP A 94 -7.15 -21.70 -21.28
N LYS A 95 -6.52 -22.80 -21.73
CA LYS A 95 -5.37 -22.89 -22.63
C LYS A 95 -5.72 -22.65 -24.09
N VAL A 96 -6.44 -21.58 -24.35
CA VAL A 96 -6.81 -21.13 -25.70
C VAL A 96 -6.96 -19.60 -25.72
N ASN A 97 -6.46 -18.99 -26.79
CA ASN A 97 -6.40 -17.52 -26.87
C ASN A 97 -7.78 -16.84 -26.90
N THR A 98 -8.85 -17.54 -27.19
CA THR A 98 -10.22 -17.05 -27.20
C THR A 98 -10.95 -17.23 -25.87
N SER A 99 -10.34 -17.92 -24.88
CA SER A 99 -10.99 -18.11 -23.58
C SER A 99 -11.05 -16.81 -22.78
N LYS A 100 -11.96 -16.78 -21.81
CA LYS A 100 -12.18 -15.62 -20.94
C LYS A 100 -10.87 -15.17 -20.31
N GLN A 101 -10.56 -13.90 -20.45
CA GLN A 101 -9.47 -13.26 -19.74
C GLN A 101 -9.87 -13.06 -18.27
N VAL A 102 -9.03 -13.54 -17.34
CA VAL A 102 -9.27 -13.42 -15.89
C VAL A 102 -8.42 -12.31 -15.28
N TYR A 103 -7.26 -12.02 -15.90
CA TYR A 103 -6.35 -10.96 -15.44
C TYR A 103 -5.53 -10.41 -16.61
N ARG A 104 -4.93 -9.23 -16.44
CA ARG A 104 -3.92 -8.64 -17.35
C ARG A 104 -2.68 -8.29 -16.56
N LEU A 105 -1.58 -8.94 -16.89
CA LEU A 105 -0.29 -8.63 -16.32
C LEU A 105 0.23 -7.30 -16.84
N ARG A 106 0.79 -6.51 -15.95
CA ARG A 106 1.58 -5.34 -16.31
C ARG A 106 2.98 -5.78 -16.76
N LYS A 107 3.65 -4.95 -17.53
CA LYS A 107 5.06 -5.18 -17.86
C LYS A 107 5.87 -5.33 -16.58
N ASN A 108 6.75 -6.34 -16.53
CA ASN A 108 7.57 -6.74 -15.39
C ASN A 108 6.79 -7.28 -14.16
N GLU A 109 5.47 -7.43 -14.24
CA GLU A 109 4.72 -8.08 -13.15
C GLU A 109 5.15 -9.55 -13.01
N THR A 110 5.41 -9.94 -11.77
CA THR A 110 5.86 -11.30 -11.41
C THR A 110 4.67 -12.21 -11.18
N VAL A 111 4.75 -13.43 -11.70
CA VAL A 111 3.83 -14.52 -11.42
C VAL A 111 4.60 -15.78 -11.03
N LYS A 112 4.03 -16.57 -10.13
CA LYS A 112 4.51 -17.93 -9.85
C LYS A 112 4.04 -18.87 -10.96
N THR A 113 4.95 -19.63 -11.52
CA THR A 113 4.61 -20.72 -12.44
C THR A 113 4.33 -21.98 -11.66
N LEU A 114 3.15 -22.58 -11.82
CA LEU A 114 2.74 -23.77 -11.08
C LEU A 114 2.98 -25.05 -11.88
N TYR A 115 2.56 -25.08 -13.12
CA TYR A 115 2.73 -26.22 -14.05
C TYR A 115 2.37 -25.82 -15.47
N LYS A 116 2.77 -26.63 -16.44
CA LYS A 116 2.41 -26.46 -17.86
C LYS A 116 1.21 -27.32 -18.28
N GLY A 117 0.55 -26.92 -19.35
CA GLY A 117 -0.57 -27.64 -19.92
C GLY A 117 -0.60 -27.59 -21.44
N LYS A 118 -1.05 -28.67 -22.08
CA LYS A 118 -1.23 -28.72 -23.54
C LYS A 118 -2.45 -27.90 -23.92
N GLY A 119 -2.31 -27.01 -24.91
CA GLY A 119 -3.39 -26.16 -25.43
C GLY A 119 -3.07 -25.65 -26.83
N VAL A 120 -3.97 -24.83 -27.39
CA VAL A 120 -3.79 -24.26 -28.73
C VAL A 120 -2.90 -23.01 -28.62
N ALA A 121 -1.75 -23.01 -29.32
CA ALA A 121 -0.86 -21.85 -29.36
C ALA A 121 -1.54 -20.63 -30.00
N PRO A 122 -1.38 -19.43 -29.42
CA PRO A 122 -1.79 -18.19 -30.07
C PRO A 122 -1.05 -18.02 -31.40
N GLN A 123 -1.68 -17.34 -32.36
CA GLN A 123 -1.12 -17.10 -33.69
C GLN A 123 -0.90 -15.60 -33.92
N ASN A 124 0.16 -15.29 -34.63
CA ASN A 124 0.43 -13.95 -35.17
C ASN A 124 0.50 -14.05 -36.69
N GLY A 125 -0.42 -13.39 -37.41
CA GLY A 125 -0.50 -13.48 -38.88
C GLY A 125 -0.69 -14.89 -39.42
N GLY A 126 -1.37 -15.79 -38.67
CA GLY A 126 -1.59 -17.19 -39.06
C GLY A 126 -0.45 -18.15 -38.67
N VAL A 127 0.66 -17.64 -38.11
CA VAL A 127 1.79 -18.44 -37.65
C VAL A 127 1.68 -18.67 -36.13
N PRO A 128 1.70 -19.93 -35.64
CA PRO A 128 1.71 -20.20 -34.20
C PRO A 128 2.93 -19.57 -33.53
N LEU A 129 2.70 -18.95 -32.37
CA LEU A 129 3.80 -18.44 -31.55
C LEU A 129 4.53 -19.62 -30.85
N GLU A 130 5.84 -19.50 -30.72
CA GLU A 130 6.62 -20.43 -29.94
C GLU A 130 6.36 -20.27 -28.44
N GLY A 131 6.15 -21.37 -27.71
CA GLY A 131 5.93 -21.35 -26.27
C GLY A 131 4.94 -22.40 -25.78
N GLU A 132 4.67 -22.34 -24.49
CA GLU A 132 3.80 -23.30 -23.79
C GLU A 132 2.74 -22.53 -22.96
N TRP A 133 1.62 -23.20 -22.69
CA TRP A 133 0.65 -22.70 -21.72
C TRP A 133 1.11 -23.05 -20.30
N LEU A 134 1.35 -22.02 -19.50
CA LEU A 134 1.73 -22.12 -18.11
C LEU A 134 0.56 -21.72 -17.22
N HIS A 135 0.25 -22.55 -16.23
CA HIS A 135 -0.67 -22.18 -15.16
C HIS A 135 0.09 -21.33 -14.18
N VAL A 136 -0.36 -20.09 -14.00
CA VAL A 136 0.33 -19.10 -13.19
C VAL A 136 -0.56 -18.59 -12.07
N LEU A 137 0.07 -18.12 -11.00
CA LEU A 137 -0.53 -17.49 -9.83
C LEU A 137 0.10 -16.11 -9.67
N THR A 138 -0.73 -15.08 -9.55
CA THR A 138 -0.30 -13.70 -9.27
C THR A 138 -0.16 -13.45 -7.78
N SER A 139 0.56 -12.42 -7.38
CA SER A 139 0.75 -12.01 -5.97
C SER A 139 -0.55 -11.56 -5.27
N ASN A 140 -1.63 -11.35 -6.01
CA ASN A 140 -2.96 -11.05 -5.47
C ASN A 140 -3.89 -12.27 -5.42
N GLY A 141 -3.37 -13.47 -5.74
CA GLY A 141 -4.12 -14.72 -5.67
C GLY A 141 -4.95 -15.06 -6.91
N THR A 142 -4.76 -14.36 -8.03
CA THR A 142 -5.43 -14.73 -9.28
C THR A 142 -4.68 -15.87 -9.97
N GLU A 143 -5.37 -16.97 -10.24
CA GLU A 143 -4.84 -18.11 -11.00
C GLU A 143 -5.39 -18.15 -12.42
N GLY A 144 -4.61 -18.70 -13.34
CA GLY A 144 -5.06 -18.96 -14.70
C GLY A 144 -3.91 -19.33 -15.64
N TRP A 145 -4.22 -19.35 -16.94
CA TRP A 145 -3.29 -19.78 -17.98
C TRP A 145 -2.71 -18.58 -18.71
N CYS A 146 -1.38 -18.53 -18.78
CA CYS A 146 -0.63 -17.55 -19.54
C CYS A 146 0.24 -18.27 -20.58
N PHE A 147 0.30 -17.76 -21.81
CA PHE A 147 1.18 -18.31 -22.83
C PHE A 147 2.59 -17.74 -22.68
N SER A 148 3.60 -18.59 -22.68
CA SER A 148 4.96 -18.25 -22.25
C SER A 148 5.73 -17.34 -23.20
N TYR A 149 5.28 -17.11 -24.45
CA TYR A 149 5.98 -16.30 -25.47
C TYR A 149 6.46 -14.94 -24.94
N ASN A 150 5.65 -14.28 -24.12
CA ASN A 150 5.98 -12.99 -23.52
C ASN A 150 6.23 -13.09 -22.00
N LEU A 151 6.62 -14.28 -21.52
CA LEU A 151 7.05 -14.50 -20.15
C LEU A 151 8.55 -14.76 -20.10
N ARG A 152 9.25 -14.11 -19.20
CA ARG A 152 10.65 -14.40 -18.87
C ARG A 152 10.67 -15.23 -17.60
N LEU A 153 10.94 -16.53 -17.76
CA LEU A 153 11.04 -17.46 -16.63
C LEU A 153 12.40 -17.30 -15.93
N TYR A 154 12.37 -17.42 -14.61
CA TYR A 154 13.56 -17.40 -13.76
C TYR A 154 13.33 -18.24 -12.51
N GLU A 155 14.41 -18.73 -11.89
CA GLU A 155 14.37 -19.51 -10.66
C GLU A 155 14.59 -18.59 -9.45
N MET A 156 13.72 -18.69 -8.42
CA MET A 156 13.86 -17.99 -7.15
C MET A 156 13.86 -19.02 -6.03
N LYS A 157 15.01 -19.23 -5.39
CA LYS A 157 15.15 -20.17 -4.27
C LYS A 157 14.81 -19.49 -2.96
N ALA A 158 14.05 -20.18 -2.11
CA ALA A 158 14.02 -19.81 -0.70
C ALA A 158 15.40 -20.17 -0.10
N GLU A 159 16.02 -19.26 0.64
CA GLU A 159 17.26 -19.59 1.35
C GLU A 159 16.99 -20.62 2.45
N VAL A 160 17.17 -21.87 2.11
CA VAL A 160 17.23 -22.96 3.09
C VAL A 160 18.65 -23.01 3.59
N VAL A 161 18.89 -22.57 4.82
CA VAL A 161 20.13 -22.87 5.53
C VAL A 161 20.17 -24.38 5.76
N ALA A 162 20.87 -25.10 4.88
CA ALA A 162 21.19 -26.50 5.08
C ALA A 162 22.33 -26.59 6.11
N GLU A 163 22.01 -26.98 7.34
CA GLU A 163 22.99 -27.61 8.21
C GLU A 163 23.32 -29.01 7.68
N GLN A 164 24.60 -29.22 7.53
CA GLN A 164 25.40 -30.45 7.73
C GLN A 164 26.09 -31.05 6.51
N ASN A 165 27.33 -30.97 6.53
CA ASN A 165 28.48 -31.85 6.72
C ASN A 165 29.65 -31.58 5.74
N SER A 166 30.65 -30.96 6.33
CA SER A 166 32.11 -31.16 6.21
C SER A 166 32.69 -31.80 4.93
N VAL A 167 33.52 -31.03 4.22
CA VAL A 167 34.96 -31.25 4.12
C VAL A 167 35.63 -29.94 3.64
N VAL A 168 36.51 -29.46 4.46
CA VAL A 168 37.64 -28.53 4.30
C VAL A 168 37.85 -27.88 2.92
N ALA A 169 37.58 -26.58 2.83
CA ALA A 169 38.37 -25.62 2.05
C ALA A 169 38.26 -24.25 2.76
N GLU A 170 39.37 -23.66 2.97
CA GLU A 170 39.77 -22.43 3.62
C GLU A 170 38.71 -21.38 3.93
N ASN A 171 38.70 -20.98 5.23
CA ASN A 171 37.97 -19.88 5.83
C ASN A 171 38.17 -18.58 5.06
N VAL A 172 37.06 -18.10 4.46
CA VAL A 172 36.72 -16.70 4.50
C VAL A 172 35.36 -16.67 5.21
N GLU A 173 35.34 -16.35 6.49
CA GLU A 173 34.10 -15.93 7.19
C GLU A 173 33.62 -14.65 6.48
N GLU A 174 32.65 -14.76 5.56
CA GLU A 174 31.85 -13.61 5.16
C GLU A 174 31.05 -13.21 6.40
N GLU A 175 31.48 -12.13 7.01
CA GLU A 175 30.78 -11.48 8.11
C GLU A 175 29.42 -11.08 7.58
N VAL A 176 28.35 -11.80 7.99
CA VAL A 176 26.98 -11.53 7.58
C VAL A 176 26.66 -10.10 7.97
N ASP A 177 26.43 -9.23 6.98
CA ASP A 177 26.11 -7.83 7.21
C ASP A 177 24.65 -7.70 7.68
N THR A 178 24.46 -7.89 8.99
CA THR A 178 23.15 -7.84 9.65
C THR A 178 22.42 -6.52 9.44
N LEU A 179 23.13 -5.43 9.11
CA LEU A 179 22.54 -4.14 8.83
C LEU A 179 21.74 -4.16 7.52
N ILE A 180 22.33 -4.73 6.46
CA ILE A 180 21.62 -4.78 5.17
C ILE A 180 20.46 -5.76 5.22
N GLU A 181 20.58 -6.89 5.93
CA GLU A 181 19.47 -7.83 6.09
C GLU A 181 18.27 -7.18 6.80
N GLU A 182 18.49 -6.45 7.90
CA GLU A 182 17.44 -5.70 8.59
C GLU A 182 16.77 -4.68 7.64
N VAL A 183 17.57 -3.98 6.83
CA VAL A 183 17.06 -3.00 5.87
C VAL A 183 16.27 -3.66 4.75
N LEU A 184 16.75 -4.76 4.21
CA LEU A 184 16.09 -5.50 3.12
C LEU A 184 14.76 -6.13 3.58
N GLY A 185 14.67 -6.57 4.84
CA GLY A 185 13.45 -7.13 5.43
C GLY A 185 12.42 -6.07 5.85
N THR A 186 12.76 -4.78 5.78
CA THR A 186 11.89 -3.69 6.24
C THR A 186 11.07 -3.09 5.09
N THR A 187 9.81 -2.75 5.37
CA THR A 187 9.01 -1.92 4.46
C THR A 187 9.32 -0.45 4.71
N TRP A 188 9.68 0.26 3.64
CA TRP A 188 10.09 1.64 3.68
C TRP A 188 9.05 2.56 3.06
N TYR A 189 8.66 3.61 3.80
CA TYR A 189 7.67 4.59 3.38
C TYR A 189 8.34 5.94 3.08
N PRO A 190 7.73 6.81 2.28
CA PRO A 190 8.27 8.14 2.01
C PRO A 190 8.58 8.90 3.31
N GLU A 191 9.69 9.63 3.39
CA GLU A 191 10.13 10.35 4.59
C GLU A 191 9.05 11.31 5.12
N PHE A 192 8.22 11.88 4.24
CA PHE A 192 7.15 12.76 4.65
C PHE A 192 6.06 12.07 5.51
N TYR A 193 5.93 10.73 5.48
CA TYR A 193 5.06 9.99 6.40
C TYR A 193 5.53 10.16 7.85
N GLY A 194 6.83 10.04 8.11
CA GLY A 194 7.40 10.29 9.42
C GLY A 194 7.15 11.72 9.91
N SER A 195 7.23 12.70 8.99
CA SER A 195 6.91 14.10 9.29
C SER A 195 5.43 14.31 9.61
N MET A 196 4.51 13.71 8.85
CA MET A 196 3.06 13.77 9.12
C MET A 196 2.72 13.17 10.49
N ILE A 197 3.29 12.01 10.81
CA ILE A 197 3.08 11.32 12.08
C ILE A 197 3.61 12.15 13.26
N SER A 198 4.83 12.68 13.15
CA SER A 198 5.46 13.45 14.23
C SER A 198 4.72 14.75 14.53
N LYS A 199 4.18 15.39 13.51
CA LYS A 199 3.38 16.61 13.61
C LYS A 199 1.91 16.35 13.95
N LYS A 200 1.46 15.08 13.92
CA LYS A 200 0.04 14.69 14.01
C LYS A 200 -0.81 15.40 12.96
N GLN A 201 -0.34 15.43 11.74
CA GLN A 201 -0.96 16.08 10.59
C GLN A 201 -0.97 15.09 9.41
N ILE A 202 -1.84 14.08 9.49
CA ILE A 202 -1.96 13.03 8.49
C ILE A 202 -2.83 13.50 7.34
N ASP A 203 -2.22 13.72 6.20
CA ASP A 203 -2.91 14.04 4.95
C ASP A 203 -3.30 12.73 4.26
N LEU A 204 -4.58 12.37 4.34
CA LEU A 204 -5.09 11.09 3.83
C LEU A 204 -5.04 10.99 2.30
N GLU A 205 -4.89 12.08 1.57
CA GLU A 205 -4.67 12.05 0.13
C GLU A 205 -3.32 11.40 -0.22
N TYR A 206 -2.30 11.70 0.58
CA TYR A 206 -0.93 11.24 0.35
C TYR A 206 -0.47 10.15 1.33
N PHE A 207 -1.17 9.95 2.44
CA PHE A 207 -0.84 8.93 3.43
C PHE A 207 -1.64 7.65 3.18
N ASN A 208 -1.06 6.72 2.42
CA ASN A 208 -1.69 5.47 2.01
C ASN A 208 -0.65 4.34 1.88
N SER A 209 -1.10 3.09 1.71
CA SER A 209 -0.23 1.92 1.58
C SER A 209 0.43 1.76 0.20
N THR A 210 0.08 2.60 -0.76
CA THR A 210 0.58 2.54 -2.14
C THR A 210 2.00 3.08 -2.24
N TYR A 211 2.27 4.23 -1.60
CA TYR A 211 3.59 4.88 -1.67
C TYR A 211 4.58 4.20 -0.73
N LYS A 212 5.56 3.53 -1.31
CA LYS A 212 6.59 2.79 -0.57
C LYS A 212 7.80 2.47 -1.45
N PHE A 213 8.88 2.12 -0.79
CA PHE A 213 10.00 1.42 -1.38
C PHE A 213 9.98 -0.02 -0.88
N ASN A 214 9.83 -0.94 -1.81
CA ASN A 214 10.00 -2.37 -1.59
C ASN A 214 11.39 -2.76 -2.08
N THR A 215 12.19 -3.32 -1.22
CA THR A 215 13.58 -3.71 -1.50
C THR A 215 13.70 -4.87 -2.48
N GLY A 216 12.62 -5.60 -2.70
CA GLY A 216 12.61 -6.80 -3.54
C GLY A 216 13.06 -8.07 -2.82
N TYR A 217 13.55 -7.97 -1.60
CA TYR A 217 14.11 -9.10 -0.84
C TYR A 217 13.11 -10.25 -0.68
N SER A 218 11.86 -9.94 -0.38
CA SER A 218 10.81 -10.95 -0.15
C SER A 218 10.12 -11.44 -1.43
N ASN A 219 10.14 -10.66 -2.51
CA ASN A 219 9.32 -10.94 -3.70
C ASN A 219 10.09 -10.87 -5.03
N GLY A 220 11.42 -10.68 -4.98
CA GLY A 220 12.29 -10.63 -6.15
C GLY A 220 12.11 -9.39 -7.03
N THR A 221 11.38 -8.38 -6.57
CA THR A 221 11.13 -7.16 -7.36
C THR A 221 11.28 -5.92 -6.49
N ILE A 222 12.33 -5.17 -6.74
CA ILE A 222 12.52 -3.84 -6.16
C ILE A 222 11.48 -2.91 -6.77
N SER A 223 10.75 -2.15 -5.94
CA SER A 223 9.83 -1.13 -6.45
C SER A 223 9.90 0.15 -5.63
N ILE A 224 9.87 1.28 -6.32
CA ILE A 224 9.71 2.60 -5.73
C ILE A 224 8.42 3.18 -6.28
N VAL A 225 7.43 3.37 -5.42
CA VAL A 225 6.17 4.01 -5.77
C VAL A 225 6.01 5.26 -4.92
N LEU A 226 6.00 6.40 -5.58
CA LEU A 226 5.85 7.74 -5.01
C LEU A 226 4.82 8.52 -5.85
N PRO A 227 4.32 9.68 -5.40
CA PRO A 227 3.31 10.43 -6.16
C PRO A 227 3.67 10.70 -7.62
N GLU A 228 4.95 10.90 -7.94
CA GLU A 228 5.42 11.19 -9.31
C GLU A 228 6.35 10.13 -9.91
N TYR A 229 6.63 9.05 -9.17
CA TYR A 229 7.57 8.03 -9.61
C TYR A 229 7.01 6.65 -9.41
N GLU A 230 7.10 5.83 -10.43
CA GLU A 230 6.86 4.40 -10.38
C GLU A 230 8.04 3.69 -11.08
N LEU A 231 8.92 3.09 -10.29
CA LEU A 231 10.11 2.38 -10.76
C LEU A 231 10.04 0.93 -10.30
N SER A 232 10.53 0.01 -11.14
CA SER A 232 10.56 -1.41 -10.84
C SER A 232 11.78 -2.07 -11.48
N PHE A 233 12.53 -2.85 -10.67
CA PHE A 233 13.73 -3.56 -11.07
C PHE A 233 13.73 -4.98 -10.50
N PRO A 234 14.47 -5.94 -11.11
CA PRO A 234 14.72 -7.24 -10.47
C PRO A 234 15.59 -7.07 -9.23
N PHE A 235 15.33 -7.87 -8.20
CA PHE A 235 16.23 -8.00 -7.06
C PHE A 235 17.17 -9.19 -7.30
N ASN A 236 18.45 -8.92 -7.45
CA ASN A 236 19.50 -9.92 -7.63
C ASN A 236 20.58 -9.81 -6.53
N GLY A 237 20.16 -9.36 -5.32
CA GLY A 237 21.05 -9.13 -4.20
C GLY A 237 21.61 -7.70 -4.13
N THR A 238 22.48 -7.49 -3.15
CA THR A 238 23.15 -6.22 -2.92
C THR A 238 24.64 -6.45 -2.74
N THR A 239 25.44 -5.46 -3.13
CA THR A 239 26.89 -5.43 -2.90
C THR A 239 27.23 -4.25 -2.04
N LYS A 240 27.97 -4.47 -0.95
CA LYS A 240 28.46 -3.39 -0.08
C LYS A 240 29.58 -2.64 -0.79
N THR A 241 29.42 -1.31 -0.89
CA THR A 241 30.40 -0.43 -1.55
C THR A 241 31.19 0.40 -0.56
N ASP A 242 30.58 0.74 0.59
CA ASP A 242 31.24 1.48 1.68
C ASP A 242 30.54 1.18 3.02
N ASP A 243 31.00 1.76 4.13
CA ASP A 243 30.26 1.69 5.39
C ASP A 243 28.85 2.26 5.20
N ARG A 244 27.83 1.39 5.40
CA ARG A 244 26.41 1.71 5.19
C ARG A 244 26.00 2.13 3.78
N GLU A 245 26.81 1.88 2.77
CA GLU A 245 26.47 2.10 1.37
C GLU A 245 26.48 0.78 0.59
N TYR A 246 25.40 0.58 -0.21
CA TYR A 246 25.15 -0.65 -0.95
C TYR A 246 24.66 -0.32 -2.34
N GLU A 247 24.99 -1.18 -3.30
CA GLU A 247 24.42 -1.16 -4.64
C GLU A 247 23.49 -2.37 -4.82
N PHE A 248 22.35 -2.17 -5.46
CA PHE A 248 21.50 -3.29 -5.88
C PHE A 248 22.07 -3.88 -7.16
N ASN A 249 22.32 -5.19 -7.15
CA ASN A 249 22.88 -5.87 -8.31
C ASN A 249 21.88 -5.83 -9.47
N ASP A 250 22.36 -5.52 -10.68
CA ASP A 250 21.58 -5.38 -11.91
C ASP A 250 20.44 -4.33 -11.87
N ALA A 251 20.48 -3.40 -10.91
CA ALA A 251 19.56 -2.28 -10.83
C ALA A 251 20.33 -0.96 -10.65
N PRO A 252 19.90 0.14 -11.30
CA PRO A 252 20.59 1.44 -11.21
C PRO A 252 20.25 2.15 -9.88
N LEU A 253 20.36 1.43 -8.78
CA LEU A 253 19.99 1.88 -7.45
C LEU A 253 21.15 1.73 -6.47
N GLN A 254 21.38 2.78 -5.71
CA GLN A 254 22.30 2.80 -4.57
C GLN A 254 21.53 3.08 -3.30
N LEU A 255 21.87 2.38 -2.23
CA LEU A 255 21.24 2.50 -0.92
C LEU A 255 22.25 3.05 0.08
N THR A 256 21.88 4.09 0.79
CA THR A 256 22.64 4.62 1.95
C THR A 256 21.79 4.45 3.21
N VAL A 257 22.29 3.72 4.21
CA VAL A 257 21.61 3.51 5.49
C VAL A 257 21.98 4.59 6.47
N ARG A 258 21.11 5.56 6.72
CA ARG A 258 21.35 6.64 7.69
C ARG A 258 21.15 6.18 9.14
N SER A 259 20.10 5.37 9.35
CA SER A 259 19.79 4.78 10.66
C SER A 259 18.84 3.59 10.47
N LYS A 260 18.52 2.87 11.54
CA LYS A 260 17.48 1.80 11.53
C LYS A 260 16.09 2.27 11.08
N LYS A 261 15.83 3.58 11.03
CA LYS A 261 14.55 4.17 10.65
C LYS A 261 14.63 5.09 9.43
N SER A 262 15.79 5.23 8.82
CA SER A 262 15.96 6.18 7.70
C SER A 262 17.00 5.68 6.71
N ILE A 263 16.61 5.62 5.46
CA ILE A 263 17.47 5.27 4.32
C ILE A 263 17.34 6.30 3.21
N VAL A 264 18.33 6.33 2.35
CA VAL A 264 18.30 7.07 1.07
C VAL A 264 18.52 6.09 -0.05
N VAL A 265 17.65 6.14 -1.05
CA VAL A 265 17.81 5.39 -2.29
C VAL A 265 18.12 6.39 -3.40
N LYS A 266 19.26 6.21 -4.04
CA LYS A 266 19.67 6.99 -5.22
C LYS A 266 19.35 6.17 -6.46
N TYR A 267 18.73 6.79 -7.43
CA TYR A 267 18.42 6.22 -8.74
C TYR A 267 19.11 7.05 -9.83
N THR A 268 19.80 6.40 -10.72
CA THR A 268 20.34 7.06 -11.92
C THR A 268 19.50 6.68 -13.12
N ASP A 269 18.84 7.66 -13.72
CA ASP A 269 17.96 7.44 -14.87
C ASP A 269 18.77 7.12 -16.14
N GLU A 270 18.06 6.72 -17.23
CA GLU A 270 18.67 6.36 -18.52
C GLU A 270 19.48 7.51 -19.16
N ARG A 271 19.28 8.75 -18.70
CA ARG A 271 20.03 9.94 -19.13
C ARG A 271 21.23 10.26 -18.24
N GLY A 272 21.50 9.41 -17.24
CA GLY A 272 22.56 9.61 -16.27
C GLY A 272 22.26 10.68 -15.21
N MET A 273 20.99 11.09 -15.04
CA MET A 273 20.59 12.09 -14.06
C MET A 273 20.30 11.42 -12.71
N PRO A 274 21.02 11.81 -11.64
CA PRO A 274 20.79 11.24 -10.32
C PRO A 274 19.51 11.80 -9.68
N ARG A 275 18.76 10.91 -9.05
CA ARG A 275 17.62 11.21 -8.19
C ARG A 275 17.86 10.61 -6.81
N SER A 276 17.42 11.27 -5.77
CA SER A 276 17.53 10.76 -4.41
C SER A 276 16.17 10.76 -3.75
N PHE A 277 15.79 9.62 -3.19
CA PHE A 277 14.56 9.42 -2.48
C PHE A 277 14.87 9.07 -1.02
N ASN A 278 14.24 9.79 -0.10
CA ASN A 278 14.37 9.55 1.32
C ASN A 278 13.19 8.72 1.83
N PHE A 279 13.50 7.67 2.57
CA PHE A 279 12.49 6.79 3.14
C PHE A 279 12.66 6.64 4.64
N THR A 280 11.55 6.34 5.31
CA THR A 280 11.48 6.06 6.73
C THR A 280 10.75 4.75 7.00
N SER A 281 11.15 4.06 8.07
CA SER A 281 10.38 2.93 8.62
C SER A 281 9.35 3.46 9.61
N LEU A 282 8.16 2.89 9.61
CA LEU A 282 7.11 3.18 10.60
C LEU A 282 7.26 2.32 11.88
N GLY A 283 8.25 1.40 11.91
CA GLY A 283 8.42 0.42 12.99
C GLY A 283 7.21 -0.51 13.04
N ASP A 284 6.74 -0.80 14.25
CA ASP A 284 5.63 -1.73 14.51
C ASP A 284 4.24 -1.14 14.22
N ARG A 285 4.15 0.10 13.72
CA ARG A 285 2.87 0.75 13.45
C ARG A 285 2.36 0.40 12.06
N SER A 286 1.16 -0.18 12.01
CA SER A 286 0.44 -0.40 10.74
C SER A 286 -0.03 0.92 10.14
N ILE A 287 0.14 1.05 8.82
CA ILE A 287 -0.33 2.23 8.08
C ILE A 287 -1.87 2.33 8.12
N GLU A 288 -2.54 1.20 8.07
CA GLU A 288 -4.00 1.10 8.14
C GLU A 288 -4.51 1.59 9.51
N GLN A 289 -3.80 1.25 10.59
CA GLN A 289 -4.16 1.74 11.92
C GLN A 289 -3.97 3.25 12.04
N ILE A 290 -2.91 3.82 11.47
CA ILE A 290 -2.67 5.26 11.47
C ILE A 290 -3.75 6.00 10.67
N ILE A 291 -4.16 5.46 9.53
CA ILE A 291 -5.26 6.00 8.72
C ILE A 291 -6.55 5.98 9.52
N LYS A 292 -6.89 4.85 10.12
CA LYS A 292 -8.09 4.69 10.94
C LYS A 292 -8.11 5.64 12.14
N ASP A 293 -6.99 5.79 12.84
CA ASP A 293 -6.87 6.72 13.97
C ASP A 293 -7.11 8.18 13.53
N GLU A 294 -6.63 8.55 12.33
CA GLU A 294 -6.87 9.89 11.78
C GLU A 294 -8.34 10.08 11.34
N GLU A 295 -8.95 9.08 10.72
CA GLU A 295 -10.37 9.10 10.38
C GLU A 295 -11.23 9.24 11.65
N GLU A 296 -10.95 8.45 12.68
CA GLU A 296 -11.63 8.55 13.98
C GLU A 296 -11.40 9.92 14.64
N ARG A 297 -10.21 10.51 14.54
CA ARG A 297 -9.93 11.84 15.04
C ARG A 297 -10.80 12.87 14.33
N ARG A 298 -10.90 12.83 12.99
CA ARG A 298 -11.74 13.74 12.19
C ARG A 298 -13.22 13.59 12.53
N ASP A 299 -13.68 12.36 12.70
CA ASP A 299 -15.05 12.05 13.08
C ASP A 299 -15.39 12.58 14.48
N ASN A 300 -14.49 12.40 15.45
CA ASN A 300 -14.65 12.91 16.80
C ASN A 300 -14.63 14.44 16.84
N GLU A 301 -13.83 15.09 16.01
CA GLU A 301 -13.77 16.54 15.90
C GLU A 301 -15.10 17.12 15.35
N TYR A 302 -15.63 16.52 14.27
CA TYR A 302 -16.96 16.87 13.76
C TYR A 302 -18.06 16.63 14.80
N LYS A 303 -18.04 15.47 15.45
CA LYS A 303 -19.01 15.10 16.46
C LYS A 303 -19.02 16.05 17.66
N ALA A 304 -17.85 16.54 18.06
CA ALA A 304 -17.74 17.54 19.12
C ALA A 304 -18.35 18.89 18.72
N ILE A 305 -18.46 19.20 17.44
CA ILE A 305 -19.16 20.39 16.94
C ILE A 305 -20.67 20.14 16.92
N SER A 306 -21.13 19.06 16.28
CA SER A 306 -22.55 18.74 16.11
C SER A 306 -23.28 18.53 17.46
N VAL A 307 -22.62 17.89 18.43
CA VAL A 307 -23.20 17.67 19.77
C VAL A 307 -23.20 18.94 20.62
N SER A 308 -22.24 19.85 20.40
CA SER A 308 -22.16 21.10 21.16
C SER A 308 -23.36 22.05 20.90
N GLY A 309 -24.05 21.85 19.78
CA GLY A 309 -25.26 22.53 19.35
C GLY A 309 -25.55 22.09 17.91
N PRO A 310 -26.54 21.23 17.68
CA PRO A 310 -26.86 20.82 16.32
C PRO A 310 -27.28 21.97 15.44
N ASP A 311 -27.92 23.01 16.06
CA ASP A 311 -28.37 24.22 15.39
C ASP A 311 -27.68 25.45 15.97
N PHE A 312 -27.05 26.20 15.10
CA PHE A 312 -26.41 27.48 15.44
C PHE A 312 -27.04 28.63 14.67
N LYS A 313 -27.45 29.72 15.35
CA LYS A 313 -28.20 30.82 14.76
C LYS A 313 -27.38 32.10 14.72
N SER A 314 -27.45 32.82 13.61
CA SER A 314 -26.88 34.15 13.44
C SER A 314 -27.95 35.10 12.94
N GLY A 315 -28.04 36.30 13.52
CA GLY A 315 -28.98 37.35 13.05
C GLY A 315 -28.72 37.77 11.60
N ASN A 316 -27.46 37.70 11.14
CA ASN A 316 -27.08 38.13 9.80
C ASN A 316 -26.98 36.98 8.80
N TYR A 317 -26.60 35.77 9.27
CA TYR A 317 -26.23 34.67 8.41
C TYR A 317 -27.15 33.44 8.53
N GLY A 318 -28.32 33.60 9.17
CA GLY A 318 -29.30 32.54 9.29
C GLY A 318 -28.87 31.43 10.26
N MET A 319 -29.34 30.23 10.02
CA MET A 319 -29.09 29.05 10.84
C MET A 319 -28.25 28.06 10.09
N ILE A 320 -27.21 27.54 10.74
CA ILE A 320 -26.46 26.37 10.31
C ILE A 320 -26.82 25.20 11.23
N SER A 321 -27.16 24.06 10.63
CA SER A 321 -27.39 22.80 11.34
C SER A 321 -26.32 21.79 10.91
N PHE A 322 -25.68 21.14 11.91
CA PHE A 322 -24.72 20.07 11.70
C PHE A 322 -25.44 18.75 11.97
N ASN A 323 -25.69 17.99 10.92
CA ASN A 323 -26.48 16.76 10.95
C ASN A 323 -25.58 15.53 11.10
N ASP A 324 -26.20 14.39 11.45
CA ASP A 324 -25.51 13.10 11.43
C ASP A 324 -24.97 12.79 10.02
N GLY A 325 -23.90 11.99 9.95
CA GLY A 325 -23.29 11.62 8.66
C GLY A 325 -22.45 12.72 8.02
N LYS A 326 -21.98 13.71 8.80
CA LYS A 326 -21.16 14.83 8.31
C LYS A 326 -21.88 15.72 7.29
N GLN A 327 -23.18 15.86 7.43
CA GLN A 327 -23.99 16.71 6.56
C GLN A 327 -24.33 18.03 7.26
N PHE A 328 -24.62 19.04 6.48
CA PHE A 328 -25.09 20.31 6.99
C PHE A 328 -26.31 20.83 6.24
N SER A 329 -27.04 21.75 6.89
CA SER A 329 -27.96 22.66 6.24
C SER A 329 -27.72 24.09 6.71
N TRP A 330 -27.79 25.06 5.81
CA TRP A 330 -27.53 26.49 6.11
C TRP A 330 -28.55 27.39 5.44
N SER A 331 -29.46 27.99 6.20
CA SER A 331 -30.55 28.80 5.64
C SER A 331 -30.12 30.17 5.12
N GLY A 332 -29.04 30.74 5.67
CA GLY A 332 -28.55 32.08 5.31
C GLY A 332 -27.32 32.10 4.40
N PHE A 333 -26.93 30.97 3.80
CA PHE A 333 -25.76 30.83 2.95
C PHE A 333 -25.72 31.81 1.77
N ASN A 334 -26.88 32.18 1.24
CA ASN A 334 -27.06 33.10 0.11
C ASN A 334 -26.46 34.50 0.36
N LYS A 335 -26.26 34.89 1.62
CA LYS A 335 -25.57 36.15 1.99
C LYS A 335 -24.09 36.16 1.60
N LEU A 336 -23.54 34.99 1.35
CA LEU A 336 -22.12 34.77 0.97
C LEU A 336 -21.98 34.46 -0.52
N VAL A 337 -23.07 34.32 -1.26
CA VAL A 337 -23.08 34.06 -2.73
C VAL A 337 -23.05 35.41 -3.46
N PRO A 338 -22.24 35.58 -4.53
CA PRO A 338 -21.22 34.68 -5.03
C PRO A 338 -19.82 34.92 -4.45
N SER A 339 -19.67 35.79 -3.46
CA SER A 339 -18.38 36.30 -2.99
C SER A 339 -17.50 35.23 -2.32
N VAL A 340 -18.13 34.29 -1.63
CA VAL A 340 -17.48 33.21 -0.90
C VAL A 340 -17.98 31.83 -1.40
N ILE A 341 -19.31 31.68 -1.42
CA ILE A 341 -19.98 30.46 -1.85
C ILE A 341 -20.33 30.60 -3.34
N PRO A 342 -20.01 29.63 -4.17
CA PRO A 342 -20.26 29.69 -5.62
C PRO A 342 -21.74 29.88 -5.95
N SER A 343 -22.01 30.54 -7.08
CA SER A 343 -23.36 30.59 -7.65
C SER A 343 -23.80 29.17 -8.04
N GLY A 344 -25.08 28.85 -7.75
CA GLY A 344 -25.62 27.50 -7.98
C GLY A 344 -25.59 26.57 -6.77
N ALA A 345 -24.85 26.94 -5.72
CA ALA A 345 -24.86 26.21 -4.47
C ALA A 345 -26.25 26.16 -3.85
N LYS A 346 -26.61 25.02 -3.26
CA LYS A 346 -27.78 24.86 -2.41
C LYS A 346 -27.42 24.99 -0.94
N GLY A 347 -28.35 25.31 -0.07
CA GLY A 347 -28.09 25.53 1.36
C GLY A 347 -27.88 24.23 2.17
N PHE A 348 -27.35 23.17 1.57
CA PHE A 348 -27.05 21.90 2.21
C PHE A 348 -25.95 21.17 1.43
N GLY A 349 -25.37 20.15 2.04
CA GLY A 349 -24.30 19.36 1.48
C GLY A 349 -23.52 18.61 2.56
N ASP A 350 -22.27 18.27 2.23
CA ASP A 350 -21.39 17.52 3.10
C ASP A 350 -20.32 18.40 3.74
N ILE A 351 -19.82 17.96 4.91
CA ILE A 351 -18.73 18.63 5.63
C ILE A 351 -17.61 17.63 5.87
N GLU A 352 -16.40 18.08 5.59
CA GLU A 352 -15.18 17.33 5.90
C GLU A 352 -14.21 18.15 6.76
N ILE A 353 -13.34 17.44 7.48
CA ILE A 353 -12.20 18.00 8.21
C ILE A 353 -10.94 17.46 7.54
N LYS A 354 -10.48 18.15 6.50
CA LYS A 354 -9.33 17.69 5.69
C LYS A 354 -8.03 18.41 6.05
N TYR A 355 -8.10 19.69 6.39
CA TYR A 355 -6.95 20.58 6.48
C TYR A 355 -6.54 20.85 7.92
N PHE A 356 -5.25 21.05 8.12
CA PHE A 356 -4.67 21.42 9.41
C PHE A 356 -4.36 22.92 9.43
N ILE A 357 -4.70 23.58 10.53
CA ILE A 357 -4.35 24.98 10.71
C ILE A 357 -2.86 25.13 11.05
N PRO A 358 -2.17 26.12 10.47
CA PRO A 358 -0.79 26.42 10.82
C PRO A 358 -0.68 26.97 12.24
N ALA A 359 0.53 26.88 12.81
CA ALA A 359 0.77 27.19 14.22
C ALA A 359 0.34 28.61 14.62
N GLU A 360 0.53 29.57 13.72
CA GLU A 360 0.16 30.97 13.92
C GLU A 360 -1.34 31.21 14.03
N LEU A 361 -2.17 30.32 13.49
CA LEU A 361 -3.63 30.43 13.58
C LEU A 361 -4.24 29.69 14.78
N LYS A 362 -3.48 28.77 15.41
CA LYS A 362 -3.96 27.93 16.52
C LYS A 362 -4.40 28.71 17.77
N ALA A 363 -3.87 29.90 17.99
CA ALA A 363 -4.30 30.74 19.10
C ALA A 363 -5.73 31.26 18.92
N SER A 364 -6.17 31.48 17.68
CA SER A 364 -7.45 32.10 17.33
C SER A 364 -8.50 31.13 16.82
N TRP A 365 -8.08 29.99 16.29
CA TRP A 365 -8.93 29.01 15.60
C TRP A 365 -8.63 27.59 16.05
N ASP A 366 -9.68 26.76 16.07
CA ASP A 366 -9.56 25.35 16.48
C ASP A 366 -9.28 24.42 15.29
N GLY A 367 -9.81 24.74 14.09
CA GLY A 367 -9.65 23.91 12.89
C GLY A 367 -10.25 24.52 11.64
N VAL A 368 -10.42 23.69 10.62
CA VAL A 368 -11.03 24.03 9.33
C VAL A 368 -12.16 23.07 9.04
N LEU A 369 -13.32 23.61 8.69
CA LEU A 369 -14.45 22.88 8.12
C LEU A 369 -14.48 23.14 6.62
N THR A 370 -14.46 22.08 5.84
CA THR A 370 -14.62 22.10 4.38
C THR A 370 -16.05 21.77 4.05
N PHE A 371 -16.77 22.72 3.45
CA PHE A 371 -18.15 22.58 3.03
C PHE A 371 -18.21 22.25 1.55
N GLU A 372 -18.85 21.16 1.22
CA GLU A 372 -19.20 20.76 -0.13
C GLU A 372 -20.68 21.02 -0.38
N PHE A 373 -20.99 22.18 -0.95
CA PHE A 373 -22.37 22.57 -1.21
C PHE A 373 -22.95 21.82 -2.39
N GLU A 374 -24.11 21.20 -2.21
CA GLU A 374 -24.86 20.59 -3.31
C GLU A 374 -25.08 21.61 -4.44
N GLY A 375 -24.92 21.19 -5.70
CA GLY A 375 -25.04 22.02 -6.89
C GLY A 375 -23.77 22.76 -7.30
N THR A 376 -22.64 22.50 -6.66
CA THR A 376 -21.30 23.01 -7.05
C THR A 376 -20.22 21.99 -6.72
N GLU A 377 -19.15 21.97 -7.54
CA GLU A 377 -17.98 21.12 -7.32
C GLU A 377 -16.90 21.84 -6.48
N LYS A 378 -17.09 23.12 -6.18
CA LYS A 378 -16.09 23.92 -5.47
C LYS A 378 -16.30 23.84 -3.96
N GLU A 379 -15.28 23.36 -3.27
CA GLU A 379 -15.19 23.37 -1.81
C GLU A 379 -15.09 24.81 -1.26
N VAL A 380 -15.73 25.04 -0.13
CA VAL A 380 -15.61 26.29 0.63
C VAL A 380 -15.10 26.00 2.03
N ASN A 381 -13.99 26.61 2.40
CA ASN A 381 -13.30 26.35 3.64
C ASN A 381 -13.54 27.46 4.64
N PHE A 382 -13.94 27.09 5.87
CA PHE A 382 -14.08 27.98 6.98
C PHE A 382 -13.21 27.56 8.15
N LEU A 383 -12.37 28.47 8.65
CA LEU A 383 -11.78 28.29 9.97
C LEU A 383 -12.90 28.43 11.01
N TYR A 384 -12.87 27.58 12.02
CA TYR A 384 -13.85 27.63 13.09
C TYR A 384 -13.20 27.79 14.47
N LYS A 385 -13.92 28.38 15.38
CA LYS A 385 -13.63 28.46 16.81
C LYS A 385 -14.87 28.12 17.61
N LYS A 386 -14.75 27.09 18.45
CA LYS A 386 -15.82 26.76 19.41
C LYS A 386 -15.79 27.73 20.58
N GLU A 387 -16.93 28.22 20.95
CA GLU A 387 -17.14 29.11 22.12
C GLU A 387 -18.22 28.50 23.02
N ASP A 388 -18.28 28.96 24.27
CA ASP A 388 -19.25 28.42 25.25
C ASP A 388 -20.68 28.54 24.76
N ASN A 389 -21.00 29.63 24.07
CA ASN A 389 -22.35 30.00 23.62
C ASN A 389 -22.53 29.90 22.09
N GLY A 390 -21.60 29.32 21.34
CA GLY A 390 -21.74 29.24 19.91
C GLY A 390 -20.49 28.77 19.14
N ILE A 391 -20.50 29.10 17.87
CA ILE A 391 -19.36 28.84 16.97
C ILE A 391 -19.05 30.10 16.15
N ARG A 392 -17.78 30.39 16.02
CA ARG A 392 -17.28 31.44 15.14
C ARG A 392 -16.73 30.85 13.89
N LEU A 393 -17.08 31.41 12.74
CA LEU A 393 -16.59 30.97 11.42
C LEU A 393 -15.96 32.17 10.70
N THR A 394 -14.89 31.90 9.94
CA THR A 394 -14.34 32.86 8.98
C THR A 394 -13.82 32.10 7.75
N VAL A 395 -13.86 32.77 6.60
CA VAL A 395 -13.36 32.16 5.35
C VAL A 395 -11.87 31.85 5.44
N GLY A 396 -11.48 30.65 5.06
CA GLY A 396 -10.10 30.21 4.89
C GLY A 396 -9.76 29.98 3.43
N ASN A 397 -8.63 30.47 2.98
CA ASN A 397 -8.10 30.14 1.67
C ASN A 397 -7.15 28.95 1.79
N ILE A 398 -7.36 27.94 0.95
CA ILE A 398 -6.41 26.84 0.81
C ILE A 398 -5.47 27.21 -0.33
N THR A 399 -4.19 27.20 -0.03
CA THR A 399 -3.11 27.35 -1.01
C THR A 399 -2.36 26.03 -1.12
N HIS A 400 -2.07 25.61 -2.34
CA HIS A 400 -1.29 24.41 -2.61
C HIS A 400 0.10 24.81 -3.08
N ARG A 401 1.12 24.25 -2.44
CA ARG A 401 2.51 24.43 -2.83
C ARG A 401 3.11 23.07 -3.18
N TYR A 402 3.54 22.96 -4.42
CA TYR A 402 4.27 21.75 -4.83
C TYR A 402 5.62 21.67 -4.12
N GLU A 403 5.90 20.52 -3.52
CA GLU A 403 7.15 20.20 -2.85
C GLU A 403 7.93 19.15 -3.64
N ALA A 404 8.90 19.60 -4.41
CA ALA A 404 9.67 18.74 -5.32
C ALA A 404 10.42 17.60 -4.59
N SER A 405 10.78 17.78 -3.32
CA SER A 405 11.49 16.77 -2.53
C SER A 405 10.61 15.56 -2.17
N SER A 406 9.29 15.75 -2.08
CA SER A 406 8.32 14.70 -1.76
C SER A 406 7.41 14.34 -2.94
N GLY A 407 7.46 15.11 -4.03
CA GLY A 407 6.62 14.91 -5.21
C GLY A 407 5.13 15.11 -4.95
N ARG A 408 4.75 15.96 -3.98
CA ARG A 408 3.36 16.17 -3.58
C ARG A 408 3.01 17.64 -3.40
N ASN A 409 1.72 17.94 -3.43
CA ASN A 409 1.21 19.24 -3.02
C ASN A 409 1.04 19.29 -1.49
N ILE A 410 1.56 20.36 -0.88
CA ILE A 410 1.32 20.66 0.53
C ILE A 410 0.24 21.72 0.59
N SER A 411 -0.85 21.40 1.25
CA SER A 411 -1.94 22.34 1.50
C SER A 411 -1.65 23.20 2.73
N SER A 412 -1.88 24.49 2.61
CA SER A 412 -1.75 25.44 3.72
C SER A 412 -2.99 26.34 3.79
N VAL A 413 -3.44 26.62 5.01
CA VAL A 413 -4.61 27.46 5.26
C VAL A 413 -4.14 28.87 5.59
N THR A 414 -4.74 29.86 4.94
CA THR A 414 -4.46 31.27 5.17
C THR A 414 -5.77 32.07 5.35
N LEU A 415 -5.69 33.18 6.06
CA LEU A 415 -6.80 34.10 6.18
C LEU A 415 -6.76 35.17 5.07
N PRO A 416 -7.87 35.44 4.37
CA PRO A 416 -7.97 36.61 3.48
C PRO A 416 -7.79 37.91 4.26
N SER A 417 -7.20 38.91 3.59
CA SER A 417 -6.96 40.25 4.21
C SER A 417 -8.21 40.92 4.74
N ASN A 418 -9.37 40.63 4.15
CA ASN A 418 -10.69 41.22 4.51
C ASN A 418 -11.66 40.13 4.98
N SER A 419 -11.20 39.21 5.81
CA SER A 419 -12.03 38.11 6.31
C SER A 419 -13.09 38.62 7.26
N VAL A 420 -14.36 38.27 7.00
CA VAL A 420 -15.49 38.56 7.91
C VAL A 420 -15.60 37.40 8.89
N VAL A 421 -15.62 37.72 10.16
CA VAL A 421 -15.90 36.76 11.22
C VAL A 421 -17.40 36.71 11.45
N MET A 422 -17.98 35.55 11.29
CA MET A 422 -19.38 35.24 11.51
C MET A 422 -19.54 34.54 12.85
N PHE A 423 -20.46 34.97 13.67
CA PHE A 423 -20.79 34.30 14.92
C PHE A 423 -22.18 33.68 14.82
N PHE A 424 -22.28 32.45 15.23
CA PHE A 424 -23.52 31.68 15.31
C PHE A 424 -23.70 31.21 16.75
N GLN A 425 -24.79 31.58 17.35
CA GLN A 425 -25.15 31.27 18.73
C GLN A 425 -25.91 29.92 18.80
N LYS A 426 -25.73 29.17 19.87
CA LYS A 426 -26.52 27.98 20.20
C LYS A 426 -27.96 28.28 20.47
#